data_71855da320c2e517194034a4cf52c2fa
#
_entry.id   71855da320c2e517194034a4cf52c2fa
#
_cell.length_a   1.000
_cell.length_b   1.000
_cell.length_c   1.000
_cell.angle_alpha   90.00
_cell.angle_beta   90.00
_cell.angle_gamma   90.00
#
_symmetry.space_group_name_H-M   'P 1'
#
loop_
_entity.id
_entity.type
_entity.pdbx_description
1 polymer ?
#
loop_
_entity_poly.entity_id
_entity_poly.type
_entity_poly.pdbx_seq_one_letter_code
_entity_poly.pdbx_strand_id
1 'polypeptide(L)'
;ENLTGGYSGINVIKNVNLTIEPGQAVGLIGLNGAGKSTTIKHLLGLLRMQKGKIILNGVSLTENPAEFKKMVAYIPETPILYPELTLKEHLELVMLTYNLDHDQAWARAKELCKMFRLENKLDWLPINFSKGMKQKVMIVTSFLANADLLVIDEPFTGLDPLAVANFIDLVKEAVADQKMVLMTTHVLAEAQEAVQTFAVLNNGTIETEGSLNEIRQFYGLKPSDSFDRLYQILNQKTVKKHD
;
A
#
# COMPACT_ATOMS: atom_id res chain seq x y z
N GLU A 1 -3.66 -11.85 -11.72
CA GLU A 1 -3.24 -12.60 -12.89
C GLU A 1 -3.68 -11.92 -14.18
N ASN A 2 -2.75 -11.70 -15.09
CA ASN A 2 -2.93 -11.12 -16.43
C ASN A 2 -3.73 -9.80 -16.43
N LEU A 3 -3.57 -9.00 -15.36
CA LEU A 3 -4.34 -7.77 -15.14
C LEU A 3 -4.01 -6.76 -16.22
N THR A 4 -5.04 -6.35 -16.95
CA THR A 4 -4.97 -5.32 -18.00
C THR A 4 -6.08 -4.31 -17.80
N GLY A 5 -5.73 -3.03 -17.83
CA GLY A 5 -6.71 -1.98 -17.63
C GLY A 5 -6.10 -0.57 -17.58
N GLY A 6 -6.98 0.40 -17.36
CA GLY A 6 -6.60 1.81 -17.34
C GLY A 6 -7.83 2.71 -17.32
N TYR A 7 -7.77 3.84 -18.00
CA TYR A 7 -8.79 4.88 -17.99
C TYR A 7 -9.39 5.05 -19.38
N SER A 8 -10.71 5.24 -19.47
CA SER A 8 -11.42 5.57 -20.72
C SER A 8 -11.06 4.66 -21.90
N GLY A 9 -10.87 3.34 -21.63
CA GLY A 9 -10.52 2.38 -22.69
C GLY A 9 -9.02 2.31 -23.04
N ILE A 10 -8.19 3.21 -22.49
CA ILE A 10 -6.74 3.20 -22.70
C ILE A 10 -6.08 2.32 -21.64
N ASN A 11 -5.34 1.31 -22.06
CA ASN A 11 -4.60 0.42 -21.16
C ASN A 11 -3.34 1.11 -20.63
N VAL A 12 -3.34 1.43 -19.34
CA VAL A 12 -2.16 1.91 -18.61
C VAL A 12 -1.32 0.73 -18.13
N ILE A 13 -1.98 -0.35 -17.68
CA ILE A 13 -1.32 -1.60 -17.28
C ILE A 13 -1.72 -2.72 -18.22
N LYS A 14 -0.77 -3.61 -18.51
CA LYS A 14 -0.90 -4.66 -19.52
C LYS A 14 -0.30 -5.95 -18.99
N ASN A 15 -1.14 -6.99 -18.87
CA ASN A 15 -0.72 -8.33 -18.48
C ASN A 15 0.14 -8.34 -17.19
N VAL A 16 -0.26 -7.53 -16.20
CA VAL A 16 0.41 -7.51 -14.89
C VAL A 16 0.07 -8.79 -14.14
N ASN A 17 1.10 -9.52 -13.78
CA ASN A 17 1.03 -10.69 -12.90
C ASN A 17 1.80 -10.35 -11.63
N LEU A 18 1.20 -10.55 -10.49
CA LEU A 18 1.82 -10.36 -9.18
C LEU A 18 1.17 -11.32 -8.19
N THR A 19 1.98 -12.01 -7.42
CA THR A 19 1.53 -12.88 -6.33
C THR A 19 2.11 -12.38 -5.02
N ILE A 20 1.32 -12.37 -3.97
CA ILE A 20 1.73 -12.04 -2.62
C ILE A 20 1.29 -13.20 -1.74
N GLU A 21 2.25 -13.84 -1.10
CA GLU A 21 1.97 -14.96 -0.21
C GLU A 21 1.62 -14.46 1.20
N PRO A 22 0.85 -15.24 1.99
CA PRO A 22 0.66 -14.96 3.41
C PRO A 22 2.01 -14.74 4.13
N GLY A 23 2.09 -13.69 4.95
CA GLY A 23 3.34 -13.32 5.62
C GLY A 23 4.37 -12.65 4.72
N GLN A 24 3.96 -12.11 3.58
CA GLN A 24 4.86 -11.43 2.65
C GLN A 24 4.50 -9.95 2.49
N ALA A 25 5.53 -9.10 2.46
CA ALA A 25 5.44 -7.72 2.01
C ALA A 25 6.12 -7.55 0.65
N VAL A 26 5.37 -7.04 -0.33
CA VAL A 26 5.85 -6.76 -1.68
C VAL A 26 5.82 -5.26 -1.95
N GLY A 27 6.95 -4.72 -2.38
CA GLY A 27 7.08 -3.33 -2.81
C GLY A 27 6.87 -3.21 -4.33
N LEU A 28 5.84 -2.52 -4.76
CA LEU A 28 5.62 -2.21 -6.17
C LEU A 28 6.33 -0.89 -6.49
N ILE A 29 7.44 -0.96 -7.20
CA ILE A 29 8.30 0.18 -7.53
C ILE A 29 8.28 0.49 -9.02
N GLY A 30 8.61 1.71 -9.39
CA GLY A 30 8.64 2.16 -10.78
C GLY A 30 8.53 3.68 -10.88
N LEU A 31 8.77 4.22 -12.07
CA LEU A 31 8.69 5.66 -12.33
C LEU A 31 7.26 6.20 -12.15
N ASN A 32 7.16 7.51 -12.03
CA ASN A 32 5.85 8.18 -12.10
C ASN A 32 5.24 7.89 -13.49
N GLY A 33 3.95 7.54 -13.50
CA GLY A 33 3.27 7.11 -14.73
C GLY A 33 3.48 5.65 -15.13
N ALA A 34 4.31 4.87 -14.44
CA ALA A 34 4.53 3.44 -14.75
C ALA A 34 3.27 2.56 -14.57
N GLY A 35 2.25 3.06 -13.82
CA GLY A 35 1.00 2.33 -13.60
C GLY A 35 0.77 1.86 -12.16
N LYS A 36 1.62 2.23 -11.18
CA LYS A 36 1.51 1.80 -9.78
C LYS A 36 0.13 2.09 -9.18
N SER A 37 -0.28 3.36 -9.15
CA SER A 37 -1.59 3.76 -8.61
C SER A 37 -2.76 3.22 -9.44
N THR A 38 -2.56 2.97 -10.75
CA THR A 38 -3.55 2.29 -11.59
C THR A 38 -3.71 0.84 -11.17
N THR A 39 -2.63 0.14 -10.88
CA THR A 39 -2.66 -1.24 -10.35
C THR A 39 -3.40 -1.29 -9.01
N ILE A 40 -3.07 -0.39 -8.08
CA ILE A 40 -3.78 -0.27 -6.80
C ILE A 40 -5.28 -0.01 -7.00
N LYS A 41 -5.65 0.93 -7.87
CA LYS A 41 -7.07 1.24 -8.12
C LYS A 41 -7.85 0.05 -8.69
N HIS A 42 -7.23 -0.76 -9.53
CA HIS A 42 -7.85 -2.01 -10.00
C HIS A 42 -7.99 -3.02 -8.86
N LEU A 43 -6.95 -3.20 -8.04
CA LEU A 43 -6.97 -4.09 -6.87
C LEU A 43 -8.08 -3.71 -5.87
N LEU A 44 -8.28 -2.41 -5.64
CA LEU A 44 -9.34 -1.90 -4.77
C LEU A 44 -10.74 -1.93 -5.41
N GLY A 45 -10.84 -2.33 -6.69
CA GLY A 45 -12.11 -2.31 -7.44
C GLY A 45 -12.64 -0.90 -7.74
N LEU A 46 -11.76 0.12 -7.70
CA LEU A 46 -12.07 1.50 -8.08
C LEU A 46 -12.03 1.71 -9.59
N LEU A 47 -11.35 0.82 -10.31
CA LEU A 47 -11.32 0.77 -11.77
C LEU A 47 -11.73 -0.62 -12.24
N ARG A 48 -12.54 -0.67 -13.29
CA ARG A 48 -12.97 -1.94 -13.91
C ARG A 48 -11.82 -2.53 -14.74
N MET A 49 -11.49 -3.79 -14.49
CA MET A 49 -10.53 -4.54 -15.30
C MET A 49 -11.07 -4.77 -16.71
N GLN A 50 -10.20 -4.67 -17.70
CA GLN A 50 -10.52 -5.06 -19.08
C GLN A 50 -10.22 -6.53 -19.32
N LYS A 51 -9.13 -7.05 -18.70
CA LYS A 51 -8.74 -8.47 -18.74
C LYS A 51 -8.08 -8.85 -17.42
N GLY A 52 -8.02 -10.16 -17.18
CA GLY A 52 -7.35 -10.74 -16.03
C GLY A 52 -8.31 -11.00 -14.87
N LYS A 53 -7.76 -11.33 -13.73
CA LYS A 53 -8.49 -11.57 -12.48
C LYS A 53 -7.67 -11.15 -11.27
N ILE A 54 -8.35 -10.76 -10.20
CA ILE A 54 -7.78 -10.46 -8.89
C ILE A 54 -8.48 -11.37 -7.89
N ILE A 55 -7.69 -12.14 -7.17
CA ILE A 55 -8.16 -13.13 -6.21
C ILE A 55 -7.42 -12.91 -4.89
N LEU A 56 -8.12 -12.92 -3.78
CA LEU A 56 -7.58 -12.85 -2.43
C LEU A 56 -8.19 -13.99 -1.61
N ASN A 57 -7.36 -14.88 -1.06
CA ASN A 57 -7.80 -16.05 -0.29
C ASN A 57 -8.89 -16.87 -1.00
N GLY A 58 -8.77 -17.05 -2.32
CA GLY A 58 -9.75 -17.77 -3.14
C GLY A 58 -10.99 -16.95 -3.55
N VAL A 59 -11.16 -15.74 -3.03
CA VAL A 59 -12.30 -14.86 -3.35
C VAL A 59 -11.95 -13.94 -4.51
N SER A 60 -12.76 -13.98 -5.56
CA SER A 60 -12.60 -13.13 -6.76
C SER A 60 -13.21 -11.75 -6.53
N LEU A 61 -12.44 -10.69 -6.84
CA LEU A 61 -12.94 -9.31 -6.77
C LEU A 61 -14.16 -9.06 -7.68
N THR A 62 -14.26 -9.74 -8.81
CA THR A 62 -15.37 -9.56 -9.77
C THR A 62 -16.61 -10.39 -9.43
N GLU A 63 -16.42 -11.55 -8.84
CA GLU A 63 -17.52 -12.46 -8.49
C GLU A 63 -18.13 -12.15 -7.13
N ASN A 64 -17.29 -11.79 -6.16
CA ASN A 64 -17.73 -11.48 -4.80
C ASN A 64 -17.04 -10.22 -4.24
N PRO A 65 -17.32 -9.02 -4.80
CA PRO A 65 -16.61 -7.79 -4.45
C PRO A 65 -16.83 -7.35 -3.00
N ALA A 66 -17.98 -7.69 -2.40
CA ALA A 66 -18.28 -7.31 -1.02
C ALA A 66 -17.41 -8.08 -0.02
N GLU A 67 -17.26 -9.38 -0.21
CA GLU A 67 -16.40 -10.25 0.61
C GLU A 67 -14.93 -9.90 0.39
N PHE A 68 -14.51 -9.74 -0.87
CA PHE A 68 -13.15 -9.34 -1.20
C PHE A 68 -12.73 -8.06 -0.46
N LYS A 69 -13.58 -7.02 -0.50
CA LYS A 69 -13.27 -5.71 0.11
C LYS A 69 -13.18 -5.76 1.64
N LYS A 70 -13.86 -6.68 2.30
CA LYS A 70 -13.74 -6.89 3.76
C LYS A 70 -12.36 -7.43 4.17
N MET A 71 -11.64 -8.04 3.25
CA MET A 71 -10.30 -8.58 3.48
C MET A 71 -9.18 -7.57 3.14
N VAL A 72 -9.53 -6.35 2.70
CA VAL A 72 -8.54 -5.35 2.24
C VAL A 72 -8.64 -4.08 3.07
N ALA A 73 -7.51 -3.62 3.62
CA ALA A 73 -7.37 -2.28 4.17
C ALA A 73 -6.45 -1.45 3.26
N TYR A 74 -6.72 -0.14 3.18
CA TYR A 74 -6.01 0.75 2.27
C TYR A 74 -5.51 2.01 2.96
N ILE A 75 -4.23 2.30 2.77
CA ILE A 75 -3.59 3.56 3.17
C ILE A 75 -3.26 4.34 1.89
N PRO A 76 -4.01 5.38 1.56
CA PRO A 76 -3.76 6.21 0.38
C PRO A 76 -2.58 7.17 0.59
N GLU A 77 -1.94 7.61 -0.50
CA GLU A 77 -0.92 8.66 -0.50
C GLU A 77 -1.44 9.98 0.12
N THR A 78 -2.68 10.34 -0.20
CA THR A 78 -3.34 11.49 0.40
C THR A 78 -4.42 11.01 1.36
N PRO A 79 -4.34 11.36 2.65
CA PRO A 79 -5.31 10.94 3.64
C PRO A 79 -6.76 11.33 3.28
N ILE A 80 -7.66 10.36 3.37
CA ILE A 80 -9.09 10.52 3.11
C ILE A 80 -9.83 10.27 4.43
N LEU A 81 -10.30 11.35 5.06
CA LEU A 81 -11.04 11.31 6.32
C LEU A 81 -12.40 11.99 6.12
N TYR A 82 -13.42 11.50 6.81
CA TYR A 82 -14.73 12.13 6.85
C TYR A 82 -14.63 13.41 7.70
N PRO A 83 -14.87 14.58 7.12
CA PRO A 83 -14.64 15.87 7.82
C PRO A 83 -15.54 16.07 9.05
N GLU A 84 -16.67 15.39 9.08
CA GLU A 84 -17.69 15.49 10.15
C GLU A 84 -17.44 14.50 11.30
N LEU A 85 -16.56 13.51 11.14
CA LEU A 85 -16.27 12.50 12.16
C LEU A 85 -15.02 12.85 12.94
N THR A 86 -15.07 12.69 14.24
CA THR A 86 -13.91 12.73 15.14
C THR A 86 -13.00 11.53 14.92
N LEU A 87 -11.78 11.56 15.44
CA LEU A 87 -10.89 10.38 15.41
C LEU A 87 -11.56 9.16 16.05
N LYS A 88 -12.23 9.35 17.19
CA LYS A 88 -12.97 8.29 17.88
C LYS A 88 -14.01 7.66 16.95
N GLU A 89 -14.84 8.48 16.30
CA GLU A 89 -15.87 8.00 15.38
C GLU A 89 -15.30 7.32 14.12
N HIS A 90 -14.13 7.76 13.62
CA HIS A 90 -13.42 7.01 12.56
C HIS A 90 -13.00 5.61 13.03
N LEU A 91 -12.49 5.47 14.25
CA LEU A 91 -12.12 4.17 14.82
C LEU A 91 -13.36 3.28 14.97
N GLU A 92 -14.46 3.81 15.50
CA GLU A 92 -15.73 3.10 15.66
C GLU A 92 -16.32 2.67 14.29
N LEU A 93 -16.22 3.55 13.29
CA LEU A 93 -16.65 3.22 11.91
C LEU A 93 -15.84 2.04 11.34
N VAL A 94 -14.53 1.98 11.57
CA VAL A 94 -13.71 0.83 11.15
C VAL A 94 -14.12 -0.43 11.90
N MET A 95 -14.30 -0.36 13.21
CA MET A 95 -14.73 -1.51 14.03
C MET A 95 -16.06 -2.09 13.51
N LEU A 96 -17.02 -1.21 13.20
CA LEU A 96 -18.32 -1.60 12.65
C LEU A 96 -18.16 -2.20 11.24
N THR A 97 -17.38 -1.56 10.36
CA THR A 97 -17.23 -1.96 8.97
C THR A 97 -16.58 -3.34 8.82
N TYR A 98 -15.57 -3.63 9.65
CA TYR A 98 -14.86 -4.90 9.66
C TYR A 98 -15.42 -5.91 10.64
N ASN A 99 -16.54 -5.58 11.33
CA ASN A 99 -17.21 -6.43 12.31
C ASN A 99 -16.26 -6.95 13.40
N LEU A 100 -15.44 -6.03 13.95
CA LEU A 100 -14.45 -6.38 14.99
C LEU A 100 -15.14 -6.52 16.35
N ASP A 101 -14.58 -7.37 17.22
CA ASP A 101 -14.95 -7.37 18.63
C ASP A 101 -14.63 -6.01 19.27
N HIS A 102 -15.63 -5.38 19.85
CA HIS A 102 -15.54 -3.99 20.31
C HIS A 102 -14.45 -3.77 21.38
N ASP A 103 -14.37 -4.64 22.37
CA ASP A 103 -13.45 -4.43 23.50
C ASP A 103 -12.00 -4.71 23.08
N GLN A 104 -11.77 -5.75 22.29
CA GLN A 104 -10.45 -6.06 21.75
C GLN A 104 -9.99 -4.99 20.76
N ALA A 105 -10.88 -4.53 19.89
CA ALA A 105 -10.57 -3.47 18.91
C ALA A 105 -10.28 -2.14 19.59
N TRP A 106 -11.00 -1.77 20.66
CA TRP A 106 -10.68 -0.58 21.43
C TRP A 106 -9.35 -0.68 22.18
N ALA A 107 -9.01 -1.87 22.73
CA ALA A 107 -7.69 -2.09 23.31
C ALA A 107 -6.58 -1.83 22.27
N ARG A 108 -6.71 -2.43 21.08
CA ARG A 108 -5.77 -2.23 19.97
C ARG A 108 -5.75 -0.78 19.47
N ALA A 109 -6.90 -0.13 19.34
CA ALA A 109 -7.00 1.27 18.93
C ALA A 109 -6.25 2.21 19.88
N LYS A 110 -6.33 1.98 21.19
CA LYS A 110 -5.60 2.75 22.20
C LYS A 110 -4.09 2.58 22.07
N GLU A 111 -3.61 1.35 21.83
CA GLU A 111 -2.19 1.06 21.59
C GLU A 111 -1.69 1.80 20.34
N LEU A 112 -2.41 1.68 19.20
CA LEU A 112 -2.07 2.35 17.95
C LEU A 112 -2.09 3.87 18.11
N CYS A 113 -3.13 4.44 18.76
CA CYS A 113 -3.19 5.87 19.01
C CYS A 113 -2.02 6.36 19.88
N LYS A 114 -1.63 5.61 20.90
CA LYS A 114 -0.46 5.92 21.75
C LYS A 114 0.84 5.89 20.94
N MET A 115 1.04 4.87 20.10
CA MET A 115 2.20 4.71 19.23
C MET A 115 2.39 5.93 18.31
N PHE A 116 1.29 6.48 17.76
CA PHE A 116 1.31 7.63 16.86
C PHE A 116 1.05 8.99 17.56
N ARG A 117 0.99 9.04 18.90
CA ARG A 117 0.74 10.23 19.71
C ARG A 117 -0.59 10.92 19.39
N LEU A 118 -1.63 10.12 19.23
CA LEU A 118 -3.00 10.54 18.95
C LEU A 118 -3.95 10.29 20.12
N GLU A 119 -3.50 9.72 21.26
CA GLU A 119 -4.31 9.32 22.41
C GLU A 119 -5.14 10.47 23.02
N ASN A 120 -4.61 11.69 23.00
CA ASN A 120 -5.28 12.88 23.55
C ASN A 120 -6.07 13.66 22.49
N LYS A 121 -6.39 13.03 21.34
CA LYS A 121 -7.02 13.69 20.19
C LYS A 121 -8.26 12.95 19.68
N LEU A 122 -8.79 12.04 20.48
CA LEU A 122 -9.94 11.22 20.10
C LEU A 122 -11.17 12.04 19.70
N ASP A 123 -11.39 13.18 20.33
CA ASP A 123 -12.52 14.07 20.06
C ASP A 123 -12.21 15.15 18.99
N TRP A 124 -11.04 15.07 18.34
CA TRP A 124 -10.67 16.04 17.31
C TRP A 124 -11.26 15.68 15.96
N LEU A 125 -11.73 16.71 15.24
CA LEU A 125 -12.14 16.62 13.84
C LEU A 125 -10.93 16.73 12.91
N PRO A 126 -10.99 16.16 11.68
CA PRO A 126 -9.90 16.21 10.70
C PRO A 126 -9.39 17.61 10.35
N ILE A 127 -10.24 18.62 10.48
CA ILE A 127 -9.84 20.01 10.23
C ILE A 127 -8.76 20.50 11.21
N ASN A 128 -8.70 19.91 12.41
CA ASN A 128 -7.73 20.26 13.44
C ASN A 128 -6.41 19.47 13.28
N PHE A 129 -6.32 18.54 12.32
CA PHE A 129 -5.14 17.73 12.08
C PHE A 129 -4.24 18.33 10.99
N SER A 130 -2.94 18.37 11.27
CA SER A 130 -1.94 18.60 10.22
C SER A 130 -1.97 17.46 9.18
N LYS A 131 -1.33 17.65 8.02
CA LYS A 131 -1.22 16.60 6.99
C LYS A 131 -0.62 15.31 7.56
N GLY A 132 0.48 15.42 8.32
CA GLY A 132 1.13 14.25 8.93
C GLY A 132 0.26 13.57 9.99
N MET A 133 -0.53 14.34 10.77
CA MET A 133 -1.50 13.75 11.71
C MET A 133 -2.61 13.00 10.97
N LYS A 134 -3.14 13.53 9.86
CA LYS A 134 -4.12 12.83 9.03
C LYS A 134 -3.55 11.52 8.48
N GLN A 135 -2.28 11.51 8.07
CA GLN A 135 -1.59 10.29 7.64
C GLN A 135 -1.49 9.27 8.78
N LYS A 136 -1.14 9.71 9.99
CA LYS A 136 -1.13 8.84 11.17
C LYS A 136 -2.52 8.25 11.48
N VAL A 137 -3.59 9.04 11.33
CA VAL A 137 -4.97 8.53 11.47
C VAL A 137 -5.27 7.44 10.45
N MET A 138 -4.91 7.64 9.15
CA MET A 138 -5.08 6.62 8.12
C MET A 138 -4.32 5.33 8.44
N ILE A 139 -3.09 5.44 8.96
CA ILE A 139 -2.30 4.27 9.39
C ILE A 139 -3.03 3.54 10.53
N VAL A 140 -3.40 4.27 11.59
CA VAL A 140 -4.08 3.69 12.76
C VAL A 140 -5.38 2.99 12.36
N THR A 141 -6.23 3.62 11.55
CA THR A 141 -7.50 3.02 11.10
C THR A 141 -7.29 1.80 10.21
N SER A 142 -6.29 1.81 9.34
CA SER A 142 -6.02 0.68 8.44
C SER A 142 -5.42 -0.53 9.17
N PHE A 143 -4.53 -0.32 10.14
CA PHE A 143 -4.01 -1.42 10.96
C PHE A 143 -5.01 -1.91 12.00
N LEU A 144 -5.92 -1.07 12.46
CA LEU A 144 -7.05 -1.48 13.31
C LEU A 144 -8.00 -2.43 12.58
N ALA A 145 -8.21 -2.26 11.28
CA ALA A 145 -9.07 -3.11 10.46
C ALA A 145 -8.67 -4.60 10.48
N ASN A 146 -7.42 -4.91 10.81
CA ASN A 146 -6.86 -6.26 10.87
C ASN A 146 -7.14 -7.10 9.60
N ALA A 147 -7.16 -6.45 8.44
CA ALA A 147 -7.46 -7.06 7.15
C ALA A 147 -6.37 -8.06 6.72
N ASP A 148 -6.71 -8.98 5.81
CA ASP A 148 -5.76 -9.98 5.30
C ASP A 148 -4.73 -9.37 4.35
N LEU A 149 -5.13 -8.31 3.60
CA LEU A 149 -4.28 -7.57 2.69
C LEU A 149 -4.25 -6.09 3.06
N LEU A 150 -3.06 -5.57 3.34
CA LEU A 150 -2.79 -4.16 3.49
C LEU A 150 -2.27 -3.60 2.15
N VAL A 151 -3.00 -2.69 1.53
CA VAL A 151 -2.58 -1.94 0.34
C VAL A 151 -2.14 -0.56 0.79
N ILE A 152 -0.92 -0.17 0.47
CA ILE A 152 -0.27 1.02 1.01
C ILE A 152 0.32 1.82 -0.15
N ASP A 153 -0.15 3.06 -0.33
CA ASP A 153 0.31 3.94 -1.41
C ASP A 153 1.12 5.09 -0.85
N GLU A 154 2.44 5.10 -1.10
CA GLU A 154 3.40 6.15 -0.72
C GLU A 154 3.30 6.61 0.76
N PRO A 155 3.44 5.73 1.75
CA PRO A 155 3.06 5.97 3.14
C PRO A 155 3.93 6.98 3.89
N PHE A 156 5.17 7.16 3.45
CA PHE A 156 6.18 7.91 4.21
C PHE A 156 6.01 9.43 4.12
N THR A 157 5.21 9.91 3.16
CA THR A 157 5.03 11.34 2.91
C THR A 157 4.37 12.05 4.10
N GLY A 158 5.09 13.00 4.69
CA GLY A 158 4.59 13.84 5.79
C GLY A 158 4.66 13.21 7.17
N LEU A 159 5.24 12.02 7.31
CA LEU A 159 5.53 11.41 8.62
C LEU A 159 6.85 11.95 9.18
N ASP A 160 6.89 12.10 10.49
CA ASP A 160 8.15 12.33 11.23
C ASP A 160 8.93 11.00 11.36
N PRO A 161 10.26 11.06 11.63
CA PRO A 161 11.10 9.86 11.68
C PRO A 161 10.62 8.79 12.67
N LEU A 162 10.05 9.19 13.80
CA LEU A 162 9.51 8.24 14.77
C LEU A 162 8.25 7.55 14.23
N ALA A 163 7.37 8.28 13.54
CA ALA A 163 6.19 7.70 12.91
C ALA A 163 6.57 6.75 11.76
N VAL A 164 7.65 7.05 11.01
CA VAL A 164 8.19 6.14 9.99
C VAL A 164 8.65 4.83 10.65
N ALA A 165 9.45 4.89 11.71
CA ALA A 165 9.92 3.72 12.43
C ALA A 165 8.73 2.87 12.97
N ASN A 166 7.77 3.50 13.64
CA ASN A 166 6.58 2.85 14.15
C ASN A 166 5.75 2.19 13.03
N PHE A 167 5.63 2.84 11.88
CA PHE A 167 4.94 2.28 10.72
C PHE A 167 5.65 1.05 10.16
N ILE A 168 6.98 1.08 10.04
CA ILE A 168 7.79 -0.07 9.63
C ILE A 168 7.59 -1.24 10.59
N ASP A 169 7.58 -0.98 11.89
CA ASP A 169 7.34 -2.03 12.91
C ASP A 169 5.94 -2.63 12.77
N LEU A 170 4.91 -1.83 12.51
CA LEU A 170 3.55 -2.33 12.23
C LEU A 170 3.48 -3.19 10.97
N VAL A 171 4.21 -2.83 9.91
CA VAL A 171 4.28 -3.68 8.70
C VAL A 171 4.95 -5.02 9.03
N LYS A 172 6.04 -5.01 9.81
CA LYS A 172 6.71 -6.24 10.25
C LYS A 172 5.81 -7.11 11.13
N GLU A 173 5.05 -6.49 12.05
CA GLU A 173 4.05 -7.16 12.88
C GLU A 173 2.99 -7.84 12.00
N ALA A 174 2.41 -7.11 11.04
CA ALA A 174 1.41 -7.66 10.12
C ALA A 174 1.95 -8.85 9.30
N VAL A 175 3.19 -8.76 8.80
CA VAL A 175 3.86 -9.86 8.09
C VAL A 175 4.06 -11.07 9.00
N ALA A 176 4.48 -10.86 10.26
CA ALA A 176 4.62 -11.94 11.25
C ALA A 176 3.27 -12.61 11.55
N ASP A 177 2.17 -11.85 11.54
CA ASP A 177 0.80 -12.33 11.70
C ASP A 177 0.19 -12.90 10.39
N GLN A 178 1.05 -13.26 9.43
CA GLN A 178 0.66 -13.86 8.14
C GLN A 178 -0.24 -12.97 7.27
N LYS A 179 -0.26 -11.65 7.50
CA LYS A 179 -0.94 -10.72 6.61
C LYS A 179 -0.11 -10.49 5.35
N MET A 180 -0.78 -10.17 4.25
CA MET A 180 -0.15 -9.77 3.00
C MET A 180 -0.04 -8.24 2.94
N VAL A 181 1.06 -7.73 2.41
CA VAL A 181 1.28 -6.29 2.26
C VAL A 181 1.70 -5.97 0.83
N LEU A 182 0.97 -5.08 0.16
CA LEU A 182 1.40 -4.46 -1.09
C LEU A 182 1.67 -2.98 -0.82
N MET A 183 2.92 -2.58 -0.97
CA MET A 183 3.34 -1.19 -0.75
C MET A 183 3.88 -0.57 -2.04
N THR A 184 3.40 0.61 -2.42
CA THR A 184 4.09 1.43 -3.42
C THR A 184 4.95 2.45 -2.70
N THR A 185 6.14 2.70 -3.23
CA THR A 185 6.99 3.77 -2.75
C THR A 185 8.08 4.14 -3.77
N HIS A 186 8.52 5.37 -3.69
CA HIS A 186 9.76 5.86 -4.32
C HIS A 186 10.90 6.00 -3.30
N VAL A 187 10.65 5.79 -2.01
CA VAL A 187 11.62 5.89 -0.91
C VAL A 187 12.06 4.48 -0.52
N LEU A 188 12.97 3.91 -1.33
CA LEU A 188 13.40 2.52 -1.16
C LEU A 188 14.23 2.28 0.10
N ALA A 189 14.90 3.34 0.60
CA ALA A 189 15.74 3.25 1.80
C ALA A 189 14.90 2.86 3.03
N GLU A 190 13.73 3.45 3.19
CA GLU A 190 12.78 3.12 4.27
C GLU A 190 12.05 1.81 4.00
N ALA A 191 11.59 1.61 2.75
CA ALA A 191 10.81 0.42 2.40
C ALA A 191 11.57 -0.89 2.60
N GLN A 192 12.88 -0.92 2.31
CA GLN A 192 13.71 -2.14 2.45
C GLN A 192 13.79 -2.68 3.88
N GLU A 193 13.44 -1.89 4.88
CA GLU A 193 13.40 -2.33 6.28
C GLU A 193 12.19 -3.22 6.58
N ALA A 194 11.10 -3.09 5.81
CA ALA A 194 9.85 -3.81 6.02
C ALA A 194 9.48 -4.73 4.84
N VAL A 195 10.02 -4.47 3.65
CA VAL A 195 9.68 -5.17 2.41
C VAL A 195 10.86 -6.02 1.95
N GLN A 196 10.64 -7.30 1.72
CA GLN A 196 11.67 -8.26 1.31
C GLN A 196 11.72 -8.46 -0.20
N THR A 197 10.58 -8.38 -0.86
CA THR A 197 10.44 -8.61 -2.30
C THR A 197 9.92 -7.35 -2.99
N PHE A 198 10.49 -7.02 -4.12
CA PHE A 198 10.09 -5.87 -4.92
C PHE A 198 9.70 -6.31 -6.32
N ALA A 199 8.63 -5.74 -6.86
CA ALA A 199 8.22 -5.87 -8.25
C ALA A 199 8.44 -4.55 -8.98
N VAL A 200 9.19 -4.57 -10.08
CA VAL A 200 9.49 -3.36 -10.87
C VAL A 200 8.46 -3.23 -11.98
N LEU A 201 7.59 -2.24 -11.83
CA LEU A 201 6.60 -1.89 -12.85
C LEU A 201 7.18 -0.82 -13.79
N ASN A 202 7.24 -1.13 -15.07
CA ASN A 202 7.71 -0.22 -16.10
C ASN A 202 6.79 -0.26 -17.33
N ASN A 203 6.33 0.93 -17.78
CA ASN A 203 5.42 1.06 -18.92
C ASN A 203 4.20 0.12 -18.87
N GLY A 204 3.63 -0.06 -17.67
CA GLY A 204 2.45 -0.86 -17.43
C GLY A 204 2.67 -2.37 -17.36
N THR A 205 3.90 -2.85 -17.33
CA THR A 205 4.25 -4.27 -17.20
C THR A 205 5.24 -4.50 -16.06
N ILE A 206 5.20 -5.65 -15.39
CA ILE A 206 6.24 -6.04 -14.44
C ILE A 206 7.43 -6.57 -15.23
N GLU A 207 8.60 -5.92 -15.08
CA GLU A 207 9.85 -6.32 -15.75
C GLU A 207 10.63 -7.38 -14.98
N THR A 208 10.63 -7.28 -13.66
CA THR A 208 11.34 -8.20 -12.78
C THR A 208 10.77 -8.16 -11.37
N GLU A 209 10.93 -9.24 -10.62
CA GLU A 209 10.58 -9.37 -9.22
C GLU A 209 11.74 -10.03 -8.48
N GLY A 210 11.91 -9.68 -7.18
CA GLY A 210 12.93 -10.25 -6.33
C GLY A 210 13.35 -9.31 -5.21
N SER A 211 14.40 -9.70 -4.49
CA SER A 211 15.08 -8.82 -3.53
C SER A 211 15.72 -7.62 -4.22
N LEU A 212 16.02 -6.57 -3.48
CA LEU A 212 16.71 -5.41 -4.05
C LEU A 212 18.06 -5.76 -4.69
N ASN A 213 18.75 -6.79 -4.18
CA ASN A 213 20.01 -7.24 -4.77
C ASN A 213 19.79 -7.93 -6.12
N GLU A 214 18.78 -8.76 -6.26
CA GLU A 214 18.41 -9.40 -7.54
C GLU A 214 17.97 -8.35 -8.55
N ILE A 215 17.19 -7.36 -8.15
CA ILE A 215 16.81 -6.23 -9.02
C ILE A 215 18.04 -5.44 -9.45
N ARG A 216 18.96 -5.12 -8.55
CA ARG A 216 20.24 -4.47 -8.92
C ARG A 216 21.00 -5.29 -9.96
N GLN A 217 21.13 -6.59 -9.73
CA GLN A 217 21.80 -7.50 -10.68
C GLN A 217 21.12 -7.53 -12.04
N PHE A 218 19.78 -7.58 -12.07
CA PHE A 218 19.00 -7.55 -13.31
C PHE A 218 19.27 -6.31 -14.14
N TYR A 219 19.46 -5.14 -13.48
CA TYR A 219 19.77 -3.87 -14.14
C TYR A 219 21.28 -3.60 -14.30
N GLY A 220 22.16 -4.56 -13.97
CA GLY A 220 23.62 -4.42 -14.08
C GLY A 220 24.22 -3.42 -13.08
N LEU A 221 23.53 -3.20 -11.95
CA LEU A 221 23.99 -2.32 -10.86
C LEU A 221 24.85 -3.10 -9.86
N LYS A 222 25.82 -2.40 -9.25
CA LYS A 222 26.59 -2.95 -8.14
C LYS A 222 25.80 -2.84 -6.83
N PRO A 223 26.10 -3.68 -5.81
CA PRO A 223 25.46 -3.57 -4.50
C PRO A 223 25.62 -2.19 -3.84
N SER A 224 26.71 -1.49 -4.14
CA SER A 224 27.01 -0.13 -3.64
C SER A 224 26.32 1.00 -4.40
N ASP A 225 25.69 0.70 -5.55
CA ASP A 225 25.02 1.74 -6.33
C ASP A 225 23.76 2.23 -5.60
N SER A 226 23.52 3.54 -5.65
CA SER A 226 22.30 4.12 -5.06
C SER A 226 21.04 3.71 -5.82
N PHE A 227 19.90 3.75 -5.14
CA PHE A 227 18.61 3.49 -5.78
C PHE A 227 18.25 4.54 -6.85
N ASP A 228 18.77 5.76 -6.75
CA ASP A 228 18.60 6.79 -7.77
C ASP A 228 19.09 6.33 -9.13
N ARG A 229 20.16 5.50 -9.15
CA ARG A 229 20.69 4.95 -10.39
C ARG A 229 19.74 3.95 -11.04
N LEU A 230 19.00 3.16 -10.24
CA LEU A 230 17.93 2.32 -10.75
C LEU A 230 16.85 3.17 -11.45
N TYR A 231 16.39 4.23 -10.81
CA TYR A 231 15.40 5.15 -11.41
C TYR A 231 15.92 5.84 -12.67
N GLN A 232 17.21 6.19 -12.74
CA GLN A 232 17.84 6.73 -13.95
C GLN A 232 17.80 5.73 -15.10
N ILE A 233 18.11 4.44 -14.85
CA ILE A 233 18.06 3.38 -15.86
C ILE A 233 16.63 3.17 -16.35
N LEU A 234 15.66 3.10 -15.45
CA LEU A 234 14.23 2.98 -15.79
C LEU A 234 13.79 4.14 -16.69
N ASN A 235 14.20 5.37 -16.36
CA ASN A 235 13.87 6.55 -17.17
C ASN A 235 14.48 6.48 -18.59
N GLN A 236 15.75 6.09 -18.71
CA GLN A 236 16.42 5.93 -20.02
C GLN A 236 15.75 4.84 -20.91
N LYS A 237 15.28 3.74 -20.31
CA LYS A 237 14.54 2.70 -21.04
C LYS A 237 13.18 3.16 -21.52
N THR A 238 12.53 4.04 -20.77
CA THR A 238 11.21 4.61 -21.14
C THR A 238 11.33 5.55 -22.34
N VAL A 239 12.35 6.41 -22.37
CA VAL A 239 12.59 7.35 -23.48
C VAL A 239 12.88 6.61 -24.78
N LYS A 240 13.70 5.55 -24.77
CA LYS A 240 14.06 4.77 -25.98
C LYS A 240 12.90 3.97 -26.61
N LYS A 241 11.76 3.84 -25.96
CA LYS A 241 10.57 3.15 -26.51
C LYS A 241 9.57 4.11 -27.17
N HIS A 242 9.80 5.42 -27.07
CA HIS A 242 8.94 6.47 -27.65
C HIS A 242 9.56 7.14 -28.86
N ASP A 243 10.82 6.83 -29.19
CA ASP A 243 11.50 7.12 -30.47
C ASP A 243 11.39 5.88 -31.40
#